data_d68292e09d9d5cce610f47dd4362e330
#
_entry.id   d68292e09d9d5cce610f47dd4362e330
#
_cell.length_a   1.000
_cell.length_b   1.000
_cell.length_c   1.000
_cell.angle_alpha   90.00
_cell.angle_beta   90.00
_cell.angle_gamma   90.00
#
_symmetry.space_group_name_H-M   'P 1'
#
loop_
_entity.id
_entity.type
_entity.pdbx_description
1 polymer ?
#
loop_
_entity_poly.entity_id
_entity_poly.type
_entity_poly.pdbx_seq_one_letter_code
_entity_poly.pdbx_strand_id
1 'polypeptide(L)'
;LIKSVFPKLGIVPGTLLAPGYSYNPLVATALVAKCEELNGKFRAMALIDISSSTVKKYTDVPKAKADLSIKSPFAIGLWPSVKVEKKVISYSAMFGALCAYIDTKNDNIPSKYPSNKPLNVESACLADGSEVLIDEEQGNTLNAVGVVTVINQVGLRAWGNNTMAYPDDT
;
A
#
# COMPACT_ATOMS: atom_id res chain seq x y z
N LEU A 1 -5.20 -15.91 14.97
CA LEU A 1 -3.77 -15.55 15.08
C LEU A 1 -3.59 -14.08 15.43
N ILE A 2 -4.09 -13.11 14.63
CA ILE A 2 -3.89 -11.66 14.87
C ILE A 2 -4.41 -11.23 16.26
N LYS A 3 -5.60 -11.68 16.66
CA LYS A 3 -6.18 -11.38 17.97
C LYS A 3 -5.36 -11.88 19.17
N SER A 4 -4.48 -12.85 18.97
CA SER A 4 -3.64 -13.40 20.04
C SER A 4 -2.28 -12.71 20.17
N VAL A 5 -1.93 -11.79 19.27
CA VAL A 5 -0.64 -11.09 19.30
C VAL A 5 -0.51 -10.23 20.54
N PHE A 6 -1.49 -9.36 20.78
CA PHE A 6 -1.45 -8.48 21.96
C PHE A 6 -1.48 -9.24 23.29
N PRO A 7 -2.40 -10.20 23.53
CA PRO A 7 -2.41 -10.94 24.80
C PRO A 7 -1.16 -11.78 25.05
N LYS A 8 -0.50 -12.26 23.97
CA LYS A 8 0.70 -13.11 24.12
C LYS A 8 2.01 -12.34 24.17
N LEU A 9 2.09 -11.23 23.41
CA LEU A 9 3.36 -10.54 23.17
C LEU A 9 3.36 -9.09 23.69
N GLY A 10 2.22 -8.55 24.10
CA GLY A 10 2.09 -7.14 24.48
C GLY A 10 2.27 -6.15 23.32
N ILE A 11 2.26 -6.64 22.07
CA ILE A 11 2.48 -5.83 20.87
C ILE A 11 1.17 -5.69 20.11
N VAL A 12 0.84 -4.46 19.71
CA VAL A 12 -0.27 -4.17 18.79
C VAL A 12 0.27 -4.12 17.36
N PRO A 13 -0.24 -4.97 16.44
CA PRO A 13 0.10 -4.83 15.03
C PRO A 13 -0.38 -3.49 14.48
N GLY A 14 0.53 -2.67 13.95
CA GLY A 14 0.21 -1.38 13.34
C GLY A 14 -0.16 -1.49 11.86
N THR A 15 0.34 -2.52 11.18
CA THR A 15 0.13 -2.72 9.75
C THR A 15 -0.10 -4.20 9.46
N LEU A 16 -1.07 -4.50 8.59
CA LEU A 16 -1.35 -5.84 8.08
C LEU A 16 -1.20 -5.84 6.56
N LEU A 17 -0.50 -6.85 6.05
CA LEU A 17 -0.29 -7.03 4.61
C LEU A 17 -0.34 -8.52 4.24
N ALA A 18 -0.74 -8.81 3.00
CA ALA A 18 -0.72 -10.15 2.42
C ALA A 18 -0.16 -10.06 0.98
N PRO A 19 1.19 -9.88 0.84
CA PRO A 19 1.82 -9.73 -0.47
C PRO A 19 1.52 -10.92 -1.38
N GLY A 20 1.18 -10.63 -2.64
CA GLY A 20 0.79 -11.66 -3.61
C GLY A 20 -0.65 -12.17 -3.48
N TYR A 21 -1.41 -11.73 -2.48
CA TYR A 21 -2.79 -12.17 -2.26
C TYR A 21 -3.77 -11.01 -2.06
N SER A 22 -3.31 -9.84 -1.63
CA SER A 22 -4.18 -8.70 -1.25
C SER A 22 -4.94 -8.08 -2.42
N TYR A 23 -4.57 -8.37 -3.67
CA TYR A 23 -5.35 -8.00 -4.86
C TYR A 23 -6.66 -8.80 -5.01
N ASN A 24 -6.81 -9.91 -4.27
CA ASN A 24 -8.07 -10.67 -4.25
C ASN A 24 -9.06 -9.94 -3.33
N PRO A 25 -10.28 -9.60 -3.81
CA PRO A 25 -11.26 -8.83 -3.03
C PRO A 25 -11.62 -9.47 -1.70
N LEU A 26 -11.69 -10.80 -1.62
CA LEU A 26 -11.99 -11.51 -0.38
C LEU A 26 -10.86 -11.36 0.65
N VAL A 27 -9.61 -11.46 0.20
CA VAL A 27 -8.43 -11.26 1.07
C VAL A 27 -8.34 -9.81 1.51
N ALA A 28 -8.52 -8.87 0.58
CA ALA A 28 -8.50 -7.43 0.86
C ALA A 28 -9.56 -7.06 1.89
N THR A 29 -10.81 -7.47 1.68
CA THR A 29 -11.91 -7.22 2.63
C THR A 29 -11.64 -7.82 4.01
N ALA A 30 -11.10 -9.05 4.04
CA ALA A 30 -10.74 -9.69 5.31
C ALA A 30 -9.62 -8.97 6.06
N LEU A 31 -8.61 -8.44 5.34
CA LEU A 31 -7.55 -7.62 5.93
C LEU A 31 -8.10 -6.33 6.51
N VAL A 32 -8.90 -5.60 5.74
CA VAL A 32 -9.50 -4.33 6.16
C VAL A 32 -10.38 -4.53 7.40
N ALA A 33 -11.27 -5.50 7.37
CA ALA A 33 -12.13 -5.81 8.52
C ALA A 33 -11.33 -6.16 9.80
N LYS A 34 -10.12 -6.74 9.65
CA LYS A 34 -9.23 -6.96 10.80
C LYS A 34 -8.51 -5.70 11.25
N CYS A 35 -8.24 -4.77 10.35
CA CYS A 35 -7.59 -3.51 10.69
C CYS A 35 -8.53 -2.53 11.38
N GLU A 36 -9.80 -2.54 11.03
CA GLU A 36 -10.83 -1.68 11.62
C GLU A 36 -11.07 -1.98 13.09
N GLU A 37 -10.93 -3.26 13.49
CA GLU A 37 -11.11 -3.67 14.87
C GLU A 37 -10.21 -4.83 15.27
N LEU A 38 -9.13 -4.52 15.98
CA LEU A 38 -8.26 -5.49 16.64
C LEU A 38 -8.59 -5.59 18.12
N ASN A 39 -9.10 -6.75 18.54
CA ASN A 39 -9.46 -7.04 19.94
C ASN A 39 -10.48 -6.04 20.55
N GLY A 40 -11.37 -5.48 19.73
CA GLY A 40 -12.36 -4.51 20.16
C GLY A 40 -11.79 -3.16 20.61
N LYS A 41 -10.51 -2.91 20.43
CA LYS A 41 -9.81 -1.77 21.03
C LYS A 41 -8.80 -1.06 20.11
N PHE A 42 -8.09 -1.84 19.29
CA PHE A 42 -6.99 -1.31 18.49
C PHE A 42 -7.37 -1.27 17.00
N ARG A 43 -6.68 -0.43 16.27
CA ARG A 43 -6.79 -0.30 14.82
C ARG A 43 -5.43 -0.47 14.18
N ALA A 44 -5.41 -0.94 12.93
CA ALA A 44 -4.22 -1.10 12.13
C ALA A 44 -4.48 -0.57 10.72
N MET A 45 -3.45 -0.53 9.89
CA MET A 45 -3.53 -0.15 8.49
C MET A 45 -3.39 -1.39 7.60
N ALA A 46 -4.32 -1.61 6.69
CA ALA A 46 -4.24 -2.65 5.66
C ALA A 46 -3.51 -2.12 4.42
N LEU A 47 -2.51 -2.86 3.93
CA LEU A 47 -1.86 -2.57 2.66
C LEU A 47 -2.42 -3.48 1.58
N ILE A 48 -3.09 -2.90 0.59
CA ILE A 48 -3.84 -3.60 -0.45
C ILE A 48 -3.20 -3.35 -1.81
N ASP A 49 -2.67 -4.39 -2.43
CA ASP A 49 -2.14 -4.30 -3.78
C ASP A 49 -3.27 -4.30 -4.82
N ILE A 50 -3.20 -3.41 -5.80
CA ILE A 50 -4.01 -3.48 -7.01
C ILE A 50 -3.26 -4.32 -8.02
N SER A 51 -3.93 -5.32 -8.62
CA SER A 51 -3.27 -6.32 -9.47
C SER A 51 -2.61 -5.70 -10.70
N SER A 52 -1.29 -5.70 -10.75
CA SER A 52 -0.50 -5.30 -11.92
C SER A 52 -0.43 -6.36 -13.02
N SER A 53 -1.07 -7.52 -12.84
CA SER A 53 -1.28 -8.51 -13.91
C SER A 53 -2.45 -8.14 -14.81
N THR A 54 -3.49 -7.56 -14.25
CA THR A 54 -4.72 -7.16 -14.96
C THR A 54 -4.76 -5.67 -15.28
N VAL A 55 -4.21 -4.83 -14.39
CA VAL A 55 -4.18 -3.37 -14.50
C VAL A 55 -2.81 -2.93 -14.99
N LYS A 56 -2.70 -2.67 -16.30
CA LYS A 56 -1.41 -2.38 -16.96
C LYS A 56 -1.15 -0.89 -17.18
N LYS A 57 -2.18 -0.06 -17.08
CA LYS A 57 -2.08 1.39 -17.26
C LYS A 57 -2.58 2.12 -16.03
N TYR A 58 -1.95 3.24 -15.69
CA TYR A 58 -2.38 4.05 -14.56
C TYR A 58 -3.82 4.57 -14.71
N THR A 59 -4.28 4.77 -15.95
CA THR A 59 -5.65 5.19 -16.26
C THR A 59 -6.73 4.17 -15.87
N ASP A 60 -6.37 2.91 -15.74
CA ASP A 60 -7.30 1.82 -15.40
C ASP A 60 -7.35 1.57 -13.87
N VAL A 61 -6.42 2.14 -13.13
CA VAL A 61 -6.30 1.97 -11.66
C VAL A 61 -7.53 2.48 -10.90
N PRO A 62 -8.12 3.66 -11.25
CA PRO A 62 -9.33 4.14 -10.57
C PRO A 62 -10.49 3.15 -10.65
N LYS A 63 -10.70 2.55 -11.83
CA LYS A 63 -11.72 1.51 -12.01
C LYS A 63 -11.40 0.27 -11.19
N ALA A 64 -10.16 -0.21 -11.25
CA ALA A 64 -9.75 -1.39 -10.49
C ALA A 64 -9.89 -1.19 -8.97
N LYS A 65 -9.60 0.02 -8.45
CA LYS A 65 -9.89 0.37 -7.07
C LYS A 65 -11.39 0.30 -6.75
N ALA A 66 -12.23 0.86 -7.63
CA ALA A 66 -13.68 0.84 -7.46
C ALA A 66 -14.22 -0.59 -7.45
N ASP A 67 -13.69 -1.47 -8.31
CA ASP A 67 -14.09 -2.89 -8.40
C ASP A 67 -13.73 -3.67 -7.11
N LEU A 68 -12.72 -3.27 -6.36
CA LEU A 68 -12.42 -3.84 -5.03
C LEU A 68 -13.49 -3.49 -3.98
N SER A 69 -14.29 -2.44 -4.21
CA SER A 69 -15.36 -1.98 -3.31
C SER A 69 -14.89 -1.68 -1.88
N ILE A 70 -13.63 -1.30 -1.71
CA ILE A 70 -13.05 -0.96 -0.40
C ILE A 70 -12.99 0.56 -0.29
N LYS A 71 -13.74 1.09 0.69
CA LYS A 71 -13.76 2.50 1.07
C LYS A 71 -13.50 2.60 2.58
N SER A 72 -12.25 2.40 2.97
CA SER A 72 -11.89 2.40 4.39
C SER A 72 -10.70 3.34 4.64
N PRO A 73 -10.77 4.18 5.69
CA PRO A 73 -9.63 4.99 6.12
C PRO A 73 -8.49 4.15 6.71
N PHE A 74 -8.73 2.85 6.94
CA PHE A 74 -7.74 1.89 7.43
C PHE A 74 -7.15 1.03 6.32
N ALA A 75 -7.26 1.44 5.06
CA ALA A 75 -6.68 0.75 3.92
C ALA A 75 -5.90 1.72 3.04
N ILE A 76 -4.73 1.29 2.56
CA ILE A 76 -3.91 1.98 1.57
C ILE A 76 -3.87 1.11 0.31
N GLY A 77 -4.35 1.65 -0.80
CA GLY A 77 -4.27 1.03 -2.12
C GLY A 77 -2.91 1.29 -2.75
N LEU A 78 -2.28 0.28 -3.31
CA LEU A 78 -0.90 0.31 -3.81
C LEU A 78 -0.83 -0.23 -5.24
N TRP A 79 -0.20 0.52 -6.14
CA TRP A 79 0.06 0.14 -7.54
C TRP A 79 1.27 0.91 -8.09
N PRO A 80 2.08 0.32 -8.97
CA PRO A 80 2.13 -1.07 -9.44
C PRO A 80 2.97 -1.98 -8.53
N SER A 81 3.39 -3.15 -9.02
CA SER A 81 4.43 -3.97 -8.39
C SER A 81 5.80 -3.29 -8.50
N VAL A 82 6.78 -3.79 -7.77
CA VAL A 82 8.15 -3.27 -7.81
C VAL A 82 9.16 -4.39 -8.07
N LYS A 83 10.31 -4.04 -8.61
CA LYS A 83 11.40 -4.98 -8.86
C LYS A 83 12.52 -4.78 -7.85
N VAL A 84 12.93 -5.86 -7.21
CA VAL A 84 14.04 -5.91 -6.26
C VAL A 84 14.87 -7.16 -6.56
N GLU A 85 16.19 -7.00 -6.72
CA GLU A 85 17.11 -8.10 -7.07
C GLU A 85 16.59 -8.94 -8.26
N LYS A 86 16.12 -8.25 -9.31
CA LYS A 86 15.54 -8.84 -10.53
C LYS A 86 14.24 -9.62 -10.32
N LYS A 87 13.67 -9.61 -9.12
CA LYS A 87 12.39 -10.28 -8.80
C LYS A 87 11.27 -9.26 -8.72
N VAL A 88 10.12 -9.62 -9.29
CA VAL A 88 8.89 -8.84 -9.13
C VAL A 88 8.27 -9.19 -7.79
N ILE A 89 8.02 -8.18 -6.98
CA ILE A 89 7.37 -8.33 -5.67
C ILE A 89 6.19 -7.36 -5.54
N SER A 90 5.27 -7.71 -4.66
CA SER A 90 4.14 -6.84 -4.32
C SER A 90 4.62 -5.53 -3.71
N TYR A 91 4.03 -4.42 -4.14
CA TYR A 91 4.38 -3.12 -3.60
C TYR A 91 4.08 -3.01 -2.09
N SER A 92 3.04 -3.68 -1.62
CA SER A 92 2.70 -3.73 -0.19
C SER A 92 3.86 -4.18 0.70
N ALA A 93 4.68 -5.13 0.24
CA ALA A 93 5.86 -5.58 0.98
C ALA A 93 6.90 -4.47 1.12
N MET A 94 7.23 -3.77 0.03
CA MET A 94 8.21 -2.67 0.05
C MET A 94 7.68 -1.42 0.73
N PHE A 95 6.40 -1.10 0.56
CA PHE A 95 5.79 0.03 1.23
C PHE A 95 5.70 -0.18 2.74
N GLY A 96 5.36 -1.40 3.19
CA GLY A 96 5.40 -1.77 4.61
C GLY A 96 6.80 -1.68 5.20
N ALA A 97 7.82 -2.13 4.45
CA ALA A 97 9.23 -1.98 4.85
C ALA A 97 9.65 -0.50 4.94
N LEU A 98 9.21 0.34 3.98
CA LEU A 98 9.46 1.78 4.02
C LEU A 98 8.82 2.42 5.26
N CYS A 99 7.57 2.09 5.58
CA CYS A 99 6.89 2.58 6.79
C CYS A 99 7.68 2.20 8.05
N ALA A 100 8.05 0.94 8.20
CA ALA A 100 8.82 0.47 9.34
C ALA A 100 10.20 1.17 9.44
N TYR A 101 10.87 1.40 8.31
CA TYR A 101 12.13 2.13 8.28
C TYR A 101 11.97 3.59 8.73
N ILE A 102 10.92 4.27 8.26
CA ILE A 102 10.63 5.66 8.63
C ILE A 102 10.32 5.75 10.12
N ASP A 103 9.49 4.85 10.64
CA ASP A 103 9.13 4.80 12.06
C ASP A 103 10.37 4.59 12.93
N THR A 104 11.24 3.65 12.55
CA THR A 104 12.51 3.40 13.26
C THR A 104 13.41 4.64 13.28
N LYS A 105 13.48 5.41 12.19
CA LYS A 105 14.25 6.67 12.12
C LYS A 105 13.57 7.83 12.88
N ASN A 106 12.35 7.64 13.31
CA ASN A 106 11.54 8.61 14.05
C ASN A 106 11.23 8.11 15.48
N ASP A 107 12.21 7.47 16.13
CA ASP A 107 12.09 6.96 17.50
C ASP A 107 10.93 5.96 17.71
N ASN A 108 10.62 5.18 16.68
CA ASN A 108 9.48 4.26 16.59
C ASN A 108 8.11 4.95 16.73
N ILE A 109 8.02 6.22 16.36
CA ILE A 109 6.77 6.97 16.35
C ILE A 109 6.23 7.03 14.91
N PRO A 110 5.06 6.42 14.61
CA PRO A 110 4.49 6.38 13.27
C PRO A 110 3.76 7.69 12.91
N SER A 111 4.48 8.80 12.95
CA SER A 111 3.92 10.14 12.71
C SER A 111 4.39 10.78 11.40
N LYS A 112 5.30 10.13 10.67
CA LYS A 112 5.84 10.64 9.40
C LYS A 112 5.26 9.90 8.20
N TYR A 113 4.82 10.68 7.21
CA TYR A 113 4.28 10.12 5.96
C TYR A 113 5.37 9.45 5.12
N PRO A 114 5.08 8.29 4.51
CA PRO A 114 5.98 7.63 3.57
C PRO A 114 5.98 8.29 2.18
N SER A 115 5.02 9.16 1.88
CA SER A 115 4.97 9.89 0.61
C SER A 115 6.21 10.75 0.39
N ASN A 116 6.69 10.78 -0.85
CA ASN A 116 7.92 11.46 -1.28
C ASN A 116 9.21 10.95 -0.60
N LYS A 117 9.18 9.73 -0.06
CA LYS A 117 10.39 9.09 0.48
C LYS A 117 11.02 8.16 -0.56
N PRO A 118 12.37 8.11 -0.62
CA PRO A 118 13.08 7.21 -1.52
C PRO A 118 12.71 5.75 -1.27
N LEU A 119 12.51 5.00 -2.36
CA LEU A 119 12.31 3.56 -2.34
C LEU A 119 13.57 2.87 -2.84
N ASN A 120 14.06 1.90 -2.09
CA ASN A 120 15.19 1.08 -2.49
C ASN A 120 14.72 -0.08 -3.37
N VAL A 121 14.32 0.24 -4.61
CA VAL A 121 13.86 -0.70 -5.63
C VAL A 121 14.55 -0.40 -6.96
N GLU A 122 14.63 -1.38 -7.84
CA GLU A 122 15.24 -1.21 -9.17
C GLU A 122 14.31 -0.47 -10.13
N SER A 123 13.03 -0.80 -10.10
CA SER A 123 11.99 -0.14 -10.91
C SER A 123 10.59 -0.40 -10.33
N ALA A 124 9.64 0.45 -10.71
CA ALA A 124 8.23 0.09 -10.69
C ALA A 124 7.95 -0.80 -11.91
N CYS A 125 7.15 -1.85 -11.77
CA CYS A 125 6.91 -2.79 -12.85
C CYS A 125 5.53 -3.45 -12.77
N LEU A 126 5.12 -4.04 -13.88
CA LEU A 126 3.97 -4.94 -13.95
C LEU A 126 4.34 -6.35 -13.45
N ALA A 127 3.34 -7.21 -13.33
CA ALA A 127 3.54 -8.59 -12.89
C ALA A 127 4.44 -9.42 -13.83
N ASP A 128 4.51 -9.06 -15.10
CA ASP A 128 5.40 -9.69 -16.10
C ASP A 128 6.84 -9.13 -16.07
N GLY A 129 7.10 -8.16 -15.18
CA GLY A 129 8.39 -7.50 -15.03
C GLY A 129 8.64 -6.34 -15.98
N SER A 130 7.69 -6.00 -16.86
CA SER A 130 7.80 -4.81 -17.72
C SER A 130 7.77 -3.55 -16.85
N GLU A 131 8.67 -2.61 -17.16
CA GLU A 131 8.83 -1.38 -16.41
C GLU A 131 7.63 -0.44 -16.57
N VAL A 132 7.25 0.20 -15.49
CA VAL A 132 6.21 1.24 -15.45
C VAL A 132 6.88 2.55 -15.02
N LEU A 133 6.80 3.55 -15.88
CA LEU A 133 7.28 4.90 -15.59
C LEU A 133 6.09 5.80 -15.29
N ILE A 134 6.04 6.33 -14.09
CA ILE A 134 5.02 7.27 -13.63
C ILE A 134 5.72 8.59 -13.31
N ASP A 135 5.28 9.65 -13.94
CA ASP A 135 5.68 11.01 -13.60
C ASP A 135 4.84 11.58 -12.44
N GLU A 136 5.17 12.77 -12.00
CA GLU A 136 4.49 13.42 -10.87
C GLU A 136 3.01 13.72 -11.17
N GLU A 137 2.67 14.11 -12.39
CA GLU A 137 1.29 14.43 -12.79
C GLU A 137 0.41 13.17 -12.77
N GLN A 138 0.92 12.07 -13.31
CA GLN A 138 0.27 10.77 -13.26
C GLN A 138 0.17 10.25 -11.82
N GLY A 139 1.21 10.44 -11.02
CA GLY A 139 1.21 10.11 -9.59
C GLY A 139 0.17 10.90 -8.81
N ASN A 140 0.01 12.19 -9.11
CA ASN A 140 -1.03 13.04 -8.52
C ASN A 140 -2.44 12.58 -8.92
N THR A 141 -2.62 12.13 -10.17
CA THR A 141 -3.89 11.55 -10.63
C THR A 141 -4.24 10.29 -9.83
N LEU A 142 -3.28 9.41 -9.54
CA LEU A 142 -3.49 8.23 -8.72
C LEU A 142 -3.76 8.59 -7.24
N ASN A 143 -3.02 9.55 -6.69
CA ASN A 143 -3.25 10.03 -5.33
C ASN A 143 -4.65 10.66 -5.18
N ALA A 144 -5.14 11.36 -6.22
CA ALA A 144 -6.49 11.92 -6.25
C ALA A 144 -7.63 10.90 -6.23
N VAL A 145 -7.33 9.62 -6.41
CA VAL A 145 -8.28 8.51 -6.24
C VAL A 145 -7.91 7.59 -5.07
N GLY A 146 -7.02 8.03 -4.17
CA GLY A 146 -6.66 7.28 -2.97
C GLY A 146 -5.78 6.06 -3.24
N VAL A 147 -4.88 6.15 -4.22
CA VAL A 147 -3.91 5.10 -4.54
C VAL A 147 -2.49 5.66 -4.43
N VAL A 148 -1.65 4.95 -3.70
CA VAL A 148 -0.23 5.24 -3.58
C VAL A 148 0.53 4.52 -4.68
N THR A 149 1.43 5.24 -5.34
CA THR A 149 2.22 4.74 -6.46
C THR A 149 3.72 4.97 -6.26
N VAL A 150 4.49 4.63 -7.26
CA VAL A 150 5.94 4.90 -7.34
C VAL A 150 6.18 5.87 -8.48
N ILE A 151 6.75 7.03 -8.19
CA ILE A 151 7.18 7.99 -9.22
C ILE A 151 8.70 7.96 -9.39
N ASN A 152 9.15 8.35 -10.57
CA ASN A 152 10.56 8.57 -10.83
C ASN A 152 10.87 10.07 -10.91
N GLN A 153 11.32 10.62 -9.78
CA GLN A 153 11.72 12.03 -9.66
C GLN A 153 13.04 12.09 -8.87
N VAL A 154 14.14 12.20 -9.58
CA VAL A 154 15.47 12.10 -8.95
C VAL A 154 15.60 10.80 -8.13
N GLY A 155 15.32 9.66 -8.79
CA GLY A 155 15.20 8.33 -8.18
C GLY A 155 13.75 7.96 -7.86
N LEU A 156 13.56 6.68 -7.56
CA LEU A 156 12.24 6.11 -7.29
C LEU A 156 11.75 6.50 -5.91
N ARG A 157 10.52 7.01 -5.83
CA ARG A 157 9.91 7.49 -4.59
C ARG A 157 8.49 6.95 -4.44
N ALA A 158 8.10 6.65 -3.21
CA ALA A 158 6.70 6.42 -2.88
C ALA A 158 5.92 7.73 -3.05
N TRP A 159 4.73 7.70 -3.67
CA TRP A 159 3.94 8.88 -3.95
C TRP A 159 2.47 8.66 -3.65
N GLY A 160 1.95 9.45 -2.74
CA GLY A 160 0.57 9.42 -2.27
C GLY A 160 0.48 9.34 -0.76
N ASN A 161 -0.55 9.98 -0.20
CA ASN A 161 -0.80 10.06 1.23
C ASN A 161 -2.28 9.88 1.58
N ASN A 162 -3.10 9.50 0.59
CA ASN A 162 -4.52 9.25 0.78
C ASN A 162 -4.79 7.76 1.04
N THR A 163 -5.83 7.49 1.82
CA THR A 163 -6.34 6.14 2.04
C THR A 163 -7.33 5.73 0.95
N MET A 164 -7.78 4.48 0.97
CA MET A 164 -8.78 4.00 0.01
C MET A 164 -10.19 4.61 0.25
N ALA A 165 -10.44 5.27 1.37
CA ALA A 165 -11.66 6.04 1.59
C ALA A 165 -11.74 7.27 0.69
N TYR A 166 -10.59 7.89 0.36
CA TYR A 166 -10.54 9.08 -0.48
C TYR A 166 -11.00 8.78 -1.92
N PRO A 167 -11.76 9.69 -2.57
CA PRO A 167 -12.18 11.04 -2.13
C PRO A 167 -13.50 11.09 -1.34
N ASP A 168 -14.09 9.95 -0.98
CA ASP A 168 -15.45 9.86 -0.43
C ASP A 168 -15.51 10.00 1.11
N ASP A 169 -14.37 10.05 1.80
CA ASP A 169 -14.33 10.26 3.24
C ASP A 169 -14.51 11.76 3.56
N THR A 170 -15.65 12.09 3.92
CA THR A 170 -16.03 13.40 4.45
C THR A 170 -16.36 13.29 5.93
#